data_af5fe1ebde3c5db18380643caed00181
#
_entry.id   af5fe1ebde3c5db18380643caed00181
#
_cell.length_a   1.000
_cell.length_b   1.000
_cell.length_c   1.000
_cell.angle_alpha   90.00
_cell.angle_beta   90.00
_cell.angle_gamma   90.00
#
_symmetry.space_group_name_H-M   'P 1'
#
loop_
_entity.id
_entity.type
_entity.pdbx_description
1 polymer ?
#
loop_
_entity_poly.entity_id
_entity_poly.type
_entity_poly.pdbx_seq_one_letter_code
_entity_poly.pdbx_strand_id
1 'polypeptide(L)'
;MRKFLIGLACSAMLSASPAWAALKVGAKAPDFATVGALAGKPFNLRLSDELKKGPVVLYFFPKAFTKGCTLEAHAFSEASADFQKMGAHVIGMSADDLPALQKFSVEACRNAFPVATATKPIIKAYNVALPLVGMTTRTSYVIDRSGHIVMVHSDMDWSEHVAKTLAAVKALKR
;
A
#
# COMPACT_ATOMS: atom_id res chain seq x y z
N MET A 1 5.60 49.34 -47.67
CA MET A 1 6.23 48.77 -46.44
C MET A 1 5.21 47.92 -45.70
N ARG A 2 5.23 46.59 -45.86
CA ARG A 2 4.28 45.67 -45.26
C ARG A 2 4.93 45.08 -44.01
N LYS A 3 4.39 45.39 -42.83
CA LYS A 3 4.84 44.86 -41.56
C LYS A 3 4.18 43.50 -41.34
N PHE A 4 4.96 42.41 -41.35
CA PHE A 4 4.53 41.07 -40.93
C PHE A 4 4.57 40.99 -39.42
N LEU A 5 3.41 40.78 -38.80
CA LEU A 5 3.29 40.40 -37.39
C LEU A 5 3.36 38.89 -37.30
N ILE A 6 4.45 38.37 -36.73
CA ILE A 6 4.61 36.95 -36.41
C ILE A 6 3.96 36.73 -35.05
N GLY A 7 2.80 36.05 -35.03
CA GLY A 7 2.12 35.63 -33.81
C GLY A 7 2.82 34.39 -33.25
N LEU A 8 3.40 34.54 -32.06
CA LEU A 8 3.99 33.46 -31.29
C LEU A 8 2.87 32.64 -30.60
N ALA A 9 2.48 31.51 -31.18
CA ALA A 9 1.56 30.58 -30.57
C ALA A 9 2.28 29.79 -29.45
N CYS A 10 1.99 30.12 -28.19
CA CYS A 10 2.48 29.42 -27.01
C CYS A 10 1.64 28.15 -26.83
N SER A 11 2.12 27.00 -27.32
CA SER A 11 1.51 25.69 -27.10
C SER A 11 1.74 25.25 -25.63
N ALA A 12 0.74 25.36 -24.81
CA ALA A 12 0.73 24.79 -23.47
C ALA A 12 0.71 23.24 -23.59
N MET A 13 1.86 22.61 -23.40
CA MET A 13 1.94 21.16 -23.24
C MET A 13 1.29 20.78 -21.91
N LEU A 14 0.06 20.28 -21.95
CA LEU A 14 -0.52 19.56 -20.82
C LEU A 14 0.28 18.25 -20.63
N SER A 15 1.14 18.23 -19.64
CA SER A 15 1.78 17.00 -19.17
C SER A 15 0.71 16.10 -18.54
N ALA A 16 0.16 15.18 -19.31
CA ALA A 16 -0.66 14.09 -18.80
C ALA A 16 0.24 13.20 -17.93
N SER A 17 0.10 13.30 -16.61
CA SER A 17 0.74 12.37 -15.68
C SER A 17 0.23 10.96 -16.00
N PRO A 18 1.11 9.95 -16.11
CA PRO A 18 0.68 8.59 -16.37
C PRO A 18 -0.29 8.14 -15.26
N ALA A 19 -1.42 7.58 -15.65
CA ALA A 19 -2.53 7.15 -14.77
C ALA A 19 -2.17 5.97 -13.81
N TRP A 20 -0.91 5.68 -13.63
CA TRP A 20 -0.35 4.51 -12.94
C TRP A 20 0.51 4.85 -11.72
N ALA A 21 0.63 6.11 -11.37
CA ALA A 21 1.39 6.52 -10.20
C ALA A 21 0.58 6.24 -8.93
N ALA A 22 1.22 5.64 -7.92
CA ALA A 22 0.65 5.47 -6.59
C ALA A 22 0.09 6.79 -6.03
N LEU A 23 -0.82 6.72 -5.05
CA LEU A 23 -1.35 7.90 -4.38
C LEU A 23 -0.23 8.74 -3.76
N LYS A 24 -0.40 10.06 -3.74
CA LYS A 24 0.62 10.99 -3.25
C LYS A 24 0.56 11.17 -1.73
N VAL A 25 1.69 11.50 -1.13
CA VAL A 25 1.76 12.00 0.25
C VAL A 25 0.86 13.22 0.40
N GLY A 26 0.14 13.30 1.52
CA GLY A 26 -0.87 14.33 1.82
C GLY A 26 -2.28 13.99 1.31
N ALA A 27 -2.44 13.02 0.41
CA ALA A 27 -3.77 12.58 -0.01
C ALA A 27 -4.50 11.84 1.11
N LYS A 28 -5.83 11.92 1.11
CA LYS A 28 -6.66 11.08 1.97
C LYS A 28 -6.66 9.66 1.43
N ALA A 29 -6.37 8.68 2.28
CA ALA A 29 -6.46 7.27 1.93
C ALA A 29 -7.93 6.90 1.71
N PRO A 30 -8.29 6.26 0.58
CA PRO A 30 -9.64 5.77 0.36
C PRO A 30 -10.04 4.76 1.42
N ASP A 31 -11.18 4.96 2.10
CA ASP A 31 -11.70 3.95 3.03
C ASP A 31 -12.19 2.73 2.25
N PHE A 32 -12.04 1.57 2.84
CA PHE A 32 -12.52 0.31 2.25
C PHE A 32 -12.93 -0.69 3.33
N ALA A 33 -13.77 -1.63 2.94
CA ALA A 33 -14.06 -2.84 3.70
C ALA A 33 -13.79 -4.07 2.82
N THR A 34 -13.19 -5.08 3.41
CA THR A 34 -12.88 -6.34 2.74
C THR A 34 -12.77 -7.48 3.76
N VAL A 35 -12.47 -8.69 3.28
CA VAL A 35 -12.16 -9.83 4.12
C VAL A 35 -10.66 -10.04 4.18
N GLY A 36 -10.17 -10.43 5.34
CA GLY A 36 -8.77 -10.74 5.58
C GLY A 36 -8.58 -11.98 6.43
N ALA A 37 -7.33 -12.30 6.71
CA ALA A 37 -6.93 -13.40 7.57
C ALA A 37 -5.79 -12.98 8.51
N LEU A 38 -5.88 -13.40 9.76
CA LEU A 38 -4.82 -13.31 10.76
C LEU A 38 -4.68 -14.67 11.45
N ALA A 39 -3.46 -15.21 11.48
CA ALA A 39 -3.18 -16.52 12.07
C ALA A 39 -4.13 -17.63 11.53
N GLY A 40 -4.39 -17.61 10.22
CA GLY A 40 -5.28 -18.55 9.54
C GLY A 40 -6.78 -18.30 9.73
N LYS A 41 -7.18 -17.39 10.60
CA LYS A 41 -8.59 -17.09 10.91
C LYS A 41 -9.10 -15.92 10.07
N PRO A 42 -10.25 -16.09 9.39
CA PRO A 42 -10.83 -15.00 8.60
C PRO A 42 -11.48 -13.95 9.52
N PHE A 43 -11.47 -12.69 9.06
CA PHE A 43 -12.16 -11.57 9.71
C PHE A 43 -12.56 -10.50 8.71
N ASN A 44 -13.48 -9.62 9.12
CA ASN A 44 -13.84 -8.44 8.34
C ASN A 44 -12.91 -7.29 8.68
N LEU A 45 -12.27 -6.72 7.67
CA LEU A 45 -11.37 -5.58 7.76
C LEU A 45 -12.04 -4.32 7.24
N ARG A 46 -11.98 -3.22 8.00
CA ARG A 46 -12.30 -1.88 7.53
C ARG A 46 -11.17 -0.94 7.91
N LEU A 47 -10.63 -0.21 6.92
CA LEU A 47 -9.49 0.68 7.16
C LEU A 47 -9.79 1.74 8.22
N SER A 48 -10.97 2.39 8.16
CA SER A 48 -11.35 3.41 9.14
C SER A 48 -11.43 2.89 10.58
N ASP A 49 -11.71 1.60 10.79
CA ASP A 49 -11.68 1.00 12.13
C ASP A 49 -10.26 0.70 12.61
N GLU A 50 -9.37 0.32 11.70
CA GLU A 50 -7.95 0.14 12.01
C GLU A 50 -7.26 1.47 12.37
N LEU A 51 -7.59 2.56 11.65
CA LEU A 51 -7.06 3.90 11.92
C LEU A 51 -7.46 4.45 13.30
N LYS A 52 -8.60 4.04 13.87
CA LYS A 52 -8.97 4.36 15.26
C LYS A 52 -8.00 3.78 16.28
N LYS A 53 -7.40 2.63 15.97
CA LYS A 53 -6.42 1.95 16.84
C LYS A 53 -5.03 2.59 16.76
N GLY A 54 -4.64 3.09 15.57
CA GLY A 54 -3.31 3.69 15.36
C GLY A 54 -3.03 3.98 13.88
N PRO A 55 -1.85 4.52 13.56
CA PRO A 55 -1.38 4.61 12.18
C PRO A 55 -1.33 3.22 11.52
N VAL A 56 -1.62 3.16 10.23
CA VAL A 56 -1.62 1.91 9.45
C VAL A 56 -0.50 1.93 8.43
N VAL A 57 0.31 0.87 8.42
CA VAL A 57 1.20 0.50 7.32
C VAL A 57 0.42 -0.44 6.42
N LEU A 58 -0.04 0.09 5.29
CA LEU A 58 -0.81 -0.67 4.29
C LEU A 58 0.12 -0.99 3.13
N TYR A 59 0.54 -2.27 2.98
CA TYR A 59 1.39 -2.65 1.87
C TYR A 59 0.68 -3.60 0.91
N PHE A 60 0.77 -3.27 -0.37
CA PHE A 60 0.27 -4.09 -1.47
C PHE A 60 1.41 -4.94 -2.01
N PHE A 61 1.16 -6.22 -2.24
CA PHE A 61 2.11 -7.16 -2.80
C PHE A 61 1.50 -7.96 -3.96
N PRO A 62 2.27 -8.29 -5.02
CA PRO A 62 1.73 -8.88 -6.24
C PRO A 62 0.98 -10.19 -6.05
N LYS A 63 1.57 -11.17 -5.35
CA LYS A 63 1.00 -12.50 -5.20
C LYS A 63 1.58 -13.27 -4.02
N ALA A 64 0.70 -13.86 -3.21
CA ALA A 64 1.07 -14.73 -2.12
C ALA A 64 1.97 -15.90 -2.59
N PHE A 65 2.88 -16.34 -1.73
CA PHE A 65 3.80 -17.46 -1.95
C PHE A 65 4.85 -17.28 -3.07
N THR A 66 4.93 -16.13 -3.74
CA THR A 66 6.10 -15.82 -4.56
C THR A 66 7.30 -15.49 -3.69
N LYS A 67 8.52 -15.78 -4.17
CA LYS A 67 9.75 -15.61 -3.39
C LYS A 67 9.88 -14.21 -2.78
N GLY A 68 9.71 -13.15 -3.57
CA GLY A 68 9.84 -11.76 -3.09
C GLY A 68 8.75 -11.38 -2.08
N CYS A 69 7.50 -11.80 -2.29
CA CYS A 69 6.39 -11.49 -1.37
C CYS A 69 6.52 -12.27 -0.06
N THR A 70 7.04 -13.50 -0.09
CA THR A 70 7.32 -14.27 1.12
C THR A 70 8.45 -13.63 1.94
N LEU A 71 9.53 -13.21 1.30
CA LEU A 71 10.63 -12.50 1.97
C LEU A 71 10.19 -11.16 2.57
N GLU A 72 9.36 -10.40 1.85
CA GLU A 72 8.77 -9.16 2.37
C GLU A 72 7.88 -9.40 3.59
N ALA A 73 7.00 -10.41 3.53
CA ALA A 73 6.14 -10.78 4.66
C ALA A 73 6.95 -11.23 5.87
N HIS A 74 8.04 -11.98 5.68
CA HIS A 74 8.97 -12.33 6.75
C HIS A 74 9.60 -11.09 7.38
N ALA A 75 10.10 -10.15 6.56
CA ALA A 75 10.71 -8.92 7.05
C ALA A 75 9.72 -8.04 7.84
N PHE A 76 8.47 -7.91 7.38
CA PHE A 76 7.40 -7.24 8.14
C PHE A 76 7.07 -8.00 9.44
N SER A 77 7.07 -9.33 9.42
CA SER A 77 6.84 -10.14 10.62
C SER A 77 7.92 -9.90 11.68
N GLU A 78 9.17 -9.86 11.29
CA GLU A 78 10.31 -9.57 12.18
C GLU A 78 10.24 -8.15 12.77
N ALA A 79 9.80 -7.17 11.99
CA ALA A 79 9.62 -5.78 12.42
C ALA A 79 8.30 -5.51 13.15
N SER A 80 7.38 -6.49 13.21
CA SER A 80 6.01 -6.28 13.73
C SER A 80 5.98 -5.74 15.16
N ALA A 81 6.84 -6.23 16.04
CA ALA A 81 6.94 -5.75 17.41
C ALA A 81 7.35 -4.27 17.49
N ASP A 82 8.20 -3.80 16.57
CA ASP A 82 8.64 -2.41 16.55
C ASP A 82 7.52 -1.49 16.04
N PHE A 83 6.75 -1.90 15.04
CA PHE A 83 5.54 -1.17 14.63
C PHE A 83 4.54 -1.08 15.79
N GLN A 84 4.27 -2.19 16.50
CA GLN A 84 3.34 -2.22 17.63
C GLN A 84 3.80 -1.32 18.79
N LYS A 85 5.09 -1.31 19.15
CA LYS A 85 5.65 -0.38 20.16
C LYS A 85 5.42 1.08 19.79
N MET A 86 5.35 1.39 18.50
CA MET A 86 5.02 2.72 18.00
C MET A 86 3.51 2.96 17.83
N GLY A 87 2.67 1.99 18.19
CA GLY A 87 1.22 2.06 18.09
C GLY A 87 0.71 1.93 16.65
N ALA A 88 1.55 1.48 15.73
CA ALA A 88 1.16 1.28 14.33
C ALA A 88 0.79 -0.18 14.04
N HIS A 89 -0.06 -0.38 13.04
CA HIS A 89 -0.51 -1.70 12.59
C HIS A 89 -0.07 -1.95 11.15
N VAL A 90 0.42 -3.16 10.88
CA VAL A 90 0.78 -3.59 9.51
C VAL A 90 -0.39 -4.38 8.93
N ILE A 91 -0.74 -4.10 7.67
CA ILE A 91 -1.76 -4.83 6.91
C ILE A 91 -1.21 -5.09 5.51
N GLY A 92 -1.11 -6.36 5.13
CA GLY A 92 -0.76 -6.75 3.76
C GLY A 92 -2.00 -6.89 2.88
N MET A 93 -1.90 -6.51 1.62
CA MET A 93 -2.99 -6.55 0.65
C MET A 93 -2.54 -7.19 -0.65
N SER A 94 -3.28 -8.17 -1.15
CA SER A 94 -3.08 -8.71 -2.50
C SER A 94 -4.41 -9.09 -3.17
N ALA A 95 -4.37 -9.34 -4.47
CA ALA A 95 -5.55 -9.80 -5.21
C ALA A 95 -5.87 -11.30 -4.99
N ASP A 96 -5.09 -11.99 -4.16
CA ASP A 96 -5.33 -13.40 -3.84
C ASP A 96 -6.65 -13.61 -3.11
N ASP A 97 -7.20 -14.82 -3.22
CA ASP A 97 -8.42 -15.22 -2.54
C ASP A 97 -8.19 -15.46 -1.03
N LEU A 98 -9.27 -15.50 -0.26
CA LEU A 98 -9.19 -15.66 1.19
C LEU A 98 -8.52 -16.99 1.62
N PRO A 99 -8.77 -18.15 1.00
CA PRO A 99 -8.07 -19.40 1.34
C PRO A 99 -6.55 -19.31 1.20
N ALA A 100 -6.04 -18.68 0.14
CA ALA A 100 -4.60 -18.46 -0.04
C ALA A 100 -4.05 -17.52 1.05
N LEU A 101 -4.77 -16.43 1.35
CA LEU A 101 -4.36 -15.48 2.38
C LEU A 101 -4.42 -16.07 3.80
N GLN A 102 -5.35 -16.97 4.09
CA GLN A 102 -5.36 -17.70 5.36
C GLN A 102 -4.07 -18.49 5.58
N LYS A 103 -3.63 -19.24 4.57
CA LYS A 103 -2.34 -19.96 4.61
C LYS A 103 -1.16 -19.01 4.69
N PHE A 104 -1.16 -17.95 3.86
CA PHE A 104 -0.09 -16.97 3.83
C PHE A 104 0.08 -16.24 5.17
N SER A 105 -1.03 -15.94 5.87
CA SER A 105 -1.00 -15.30 7.19
C SER A 105 -0.29 -16.15 8.26
N VAL A 106 -0.32 -17.46 8.12
CA VAL A 106 0.39 -18.40 9.00
C VAL A 106 1.83 -18.59 8.56
N GLU A 107 2.03 -19.00 7.31
CA GLU A 107 3.31 -19.49 6.82
C GLU A 107 4.31 -18.36 6.57
N ALA A 108 3.87 -17.27 5.92
CA ALA A 108 4.74 -16.16 5.55
C ALA A 108 4.67 -15.00 6.54
N CYS A 109 3.47 -14.60 6.99
CA CYS A 109 3.32 -13.54 7.98
C CYS A 109 3.57 -14.03 9.41
N ARG A 110 3.76 -15.33 9.63
CA ARG A 110 4.09 -15.93 10.95
C ARG A 110 3.14 -15.49 12.05
N ASN A 111 1.86 -15.34 11.72
CA ASN A 111 0.79 -14.86 12.60
C ASN A 111 0.99 -13.43 13.16
N ALA A 112 1.94 -12.67 12.68
CA ALA A 112 2.36 -11.39 13.25
C ALA A 112 1.45 -10.21 12.87
N PHE A 113 0.82 -10.27 11.71
CA PHE A 113 -0.06 -9.22 11.17
C PHE A 113 -1.07 -9.79 10.16
N PRO A 114 -2.20 -9.10 9.92
CA PRO A 114 -3.22 -9.54 8.98
C PRO A 114 -2.82 -9.31 7.52
N VAL A 115 -3.34 -10.17 6.65
CA VAL A 115 -3.39 -9.96 5.21
C VAL A 115 -4.84 -10.00 4.72
N ALA A 116 -5.17 -9.22 3.69
CA ALA A 116 -6.54 -9.08 3.22
C ALA A 116 -6.63 -9.00 1.69
N THR A 117 -7.81 -9.34 1.16
CA THR A 117 -8.05 -9.32 -0.28
C THR A 117 -8.19 -7.89 -0.79
N ALA A 118 -7.29 -7.49 -1.69
CA ALA A 118 -7.41 -6.28 -2.48
C ALA A 118 -8.38 -6.52 -3.64
N THR A 119 -9.63 -6.13 -3.47
CA THR A 119 -10.64 -6.20 -4.54
C THR A 119 -10.32 -5.21 -5.67
N LYS A 120 -10.87 -5.44 -6.87
CA LYS A 120 -10.68 -4.52 -8.01
C LYS A 120 -10.96 -3.05 -7.68
N PRO A 121 -12.04 -2.69 -6.94
CA PRO A 121 -12.26 -1.30 -6.50
C PRO A 121 -11.14 -0.78 -5.61
N ILE A 122 -10.62 -1.57 -4.67
CA ILE A 122 -9.51 -1.19 -3.78
C ILE A 122 -8.23 -0.95 -4.59
N ILE A 123 -7.89 -1.89 -5.47
CA ILE A 123 -6.71 -1.78 -6.36
C ILE A 123 -6.76 -0.50 -7.18
N LYS A 124 -7.95 -0.19 -7.75
CA LYS A 124 -8.17 1.05 -8.52
C LYS A 124 -8.06 2.30 -7.63
N ALA A 125 -8.69 2.29 -6.45
CA ALA A 125 -8.71 3.44 -5.55
C ALA A 125 -7.30 3.82 -5.05
N TYR A 126 -6.44 2.84 -4.84
CA TYR A 126 -5.05 3.03 -4.39
C TYR A 126 -4.03 3.18 -5.53
N ASN A 127 -4.47 3.12 -6.80
CA ASN A 127 -3.61 3.16 -7.99
C ASN A 127 -2.45 2.14 -7.95
N VAL A 128 -2.76 0.92 -7.52
CA VAL A 128 -1.78 -0.16 -7.36
C VAL A 128 -2.00 -1.33 -8.33
N ALA A 129 -2.71 -1.11 -9.43
CA ALA A 129 -2.91 -2.14 -10.45
C ALA A 129 -1.59 -2.46 -11.15
N LEU A 130 -1.22 -3.73 -11.22
CA LEU A 130 -0.19 -4.21 -12.14
C LEU A 130 -0.86 -4.50 -13.49
N PRO A 131 -0.44 -3.81 -14.58
CA PRO A 131 -1.09 -3.93 -15.87
C PRO A 131 -1.18 -5.38 -16.36
N LEU A 132 -2.31 -5.71 -17.01
CA LEU A 132 -2.55 -6.94 -17.77
C LEU A 132 -2.61 -8.26 -16.97
N VAL A 133 -2.28 -8.27 -15.68
CA VAL A 133 -2.14 -9.52 -14.91
C VAL A 133 -3.08 -9.66 -13.71
N GLY A 134 -3.92 -8.66 -13.44
CA GLY A 134 -4.91 -8.71 -12.34
C GLY A 134 -4.30 -8.75 -10.92
N MET A 135 -3.02 -8.45 -10.79
CA MET A 135 -2.27 -8.36 -9.53
C MET A 135 -2.08 -6.92 -9.11
N THR A 136 -1.54 -6.71 -7.90
CA THR A 136 -1.10 -5.39 -7.44
C THR A 136 0.37 -5.16 -7.73
N THR A 137 0.77 -3.90 -7.88
CA THR A 137 2.17 -3.49 -7.75
C THR A 137 2.63 -3.72 -6.32
N ARG A 138 3.94 -3.70 -6.07
CA ARG A 138 4.47 -3.65 -4.72
C ARG A 138 4.53 -2.19 -4.29
N THR A 139 3.64 -1.82 -3.37
CA THR A 139 3.50 -0.43 -2.92
C THR A 139 3.12 -0.39 -1.45
N SER A 140 3.89 0.34 -0.65
CA SER A 140 3.62 0.55 0.76
C SER A 140 3.19 1.99 1.01
N TYR A 141 2.14 2.15 1.80
CA TYR A 141 1.65 3.40 2.33
C TYR A 141 1.76 3.42 3.84
N VAL A 142 2.17 4.54 4.41
CA VAL A 142 1.93 4.82 5.84
C VAL A 142 0.81 5.84 5.93
N ILE A 143 -0.24 5.50 6.65
CA ILE A 143 -1.46 6.30 6.81
C ILE A 143 -1.56 6.69 8.28
N ASP A 144 -1.66 7.97 8.57
CA ASP A 144 -1.83 8.47 9.93
C ASP A 144 -3.25 8.23 10.46
N ARG A 145 -3.47 8.47 11.75
CA ARG A 145 -4.78 8.28 12.40
C ARG A 145 -5.90 9.15 11.82
N SER A 146 -5.56 10.25 11.18
CA SER A 146 -6.52 11.13 10.51
C SER A 146 -6.89 10.64 9.10
N GLY A 147 -6.23 9.58 8.62
CA GLY A 147 -6.46 8.96 7.32
C GLY A 147 -5.68 9.62 6.19
N HIS A 148 -4.65 10.43 6.47
CA HIS A 148 -3.79 10.98 5.44
C HIS A 148 -2.57 10.11 5.21
N ILE A 149 -2.19 9.96 3.95
CA ILE A 149 -0.99 9.25 3.52
C ILE A 149 0.21 10.14 3.85
N VAL A 150 1.09 9.67 4.74
CA VAL A 150 2.30 10.39 5.14
C VAL A 150 3.56 9.86 4.48
N MET A 151 3.50 8.65 3.91
CA MET A 151 4.58 8.06 3.13
C MET A 151 4.05 7.14 2.06
N VAL A 152 4.71 7.12 0.91
CA VAL A 152 4.49 6.19 -0.19
C VAL A 152 5.84 5.66 -0.67
N HIS A 153 5.94 4.36 -0.81
CA HIS A 153 7.07 3.70 -1.47
C HIS A 153 6.53 2.65 -2.45
N SER A 154 6.84 2.81 -3.73
CA SER A 154 6.39 1.92 -4.80
C SER A 154 7.61 1.45 -5.57
N ASP A 155 8.03 0.21 -5.32
CA ASP A 155 9.16 -0.46 -5.96
C ASP A 155 8.87 -1.95 -5.97
N MET A 156 9.25 -2.65 -7.03
CA MET A 156 9.11 -4.11 -7.11
C MET A 156 10.17 -4.85 -6.30
N ASP A 157 11.28 -4.21 -5.94
CA ASP A 157 12.22 -4.71 -4.94
C ASP A 157 11.64 -4.53 -3.54
N TRP A 158 11.53 -5.63 -2.80
CA TRP A 158 10.92 -5.66 -1.47
C TRP A 158 11.84 -5.13 -0.36
N SER A 159 13.14 -5.05 -0.58
CA SER A 159 14.16 -4.92 0.48
C SER A 159 14.07 -3.63 1.30
N GLU A 160 13.57 -2.54 0.72
CA GLU A 160 13.48 -1.24 1.42
C GLU A 160 12.11 -0.94 2.04
N HIS A 161 11.07 -1.73 1.73
CA HIS A 161 9.70 -1.42 2.17
C HIS A 161 9.55 -1.33 3.69
N VAL A 162 10.12 -2.30 4.42
CA VAL A 162 10.07 -2.31 5.88
C VAL A 162 10.82 -1.14 6.49
N ALA A 163 12.06 -0.90 6.05
CA ALA A 163 12.88 0.18 6.62
C ALA A 163 12.26 1.55 6.39
N LYS A 164 11.74 1.83 5.19
CA LYS A 164 11.09 3.11 4.86
C LYS A 164 9.77 3.32 5.62
N THR A 165 8.94 2.27 5.73
CA THR A 165 7.69 2.36 6.49
C THR A 165 7.95 2.55 7.99
N LEU A 166 8.94 1.86 8.56
CA LEU A 166 9.32 1.98 9.95
C LEU A 166 9.83 3.41 10.27
N ALA A 167 10.67 3.96 9.40
CA ALA A 167 11.17 5.34 9.52
C ALA A 167 10.01 6.36 9.48
N ALA A 168 9.04 6.18 8.58
CA ALA A 168 7.88 7.06 8.48
C ALA A 168 6.97 6.99 9.72
N VAL A 169 6.69 5.78 10.24
CA VAL A 169 5.92 5.61 11.49
C VAL A 169 6.64 6.26 12.67
N LYS A 170 7.97 6.12 12.75
CA LYS A 170 8.79 6.78 13.79
C LYS A 170 8.70 8.30 13.73
N ALA A 171 8.59 8.87 12.53
CA ALA A 171 8.44 10.31 12.33
C ALA A 171 7.09 10.86 12.82
N LEU A 172 6.02 10.03 12.83
CA LEU A 172 4.70 10.43 13.34
C LEU A 172 4.63 10.64 14.86
N LYS A 173 5.61 10.14 15.62
CA LYS A 173 5.67 10.27 17.08
C LYS A 173 6.36 11.56 17.56
N ARG A 174 6.85 12.37 16.64
CA ARG A 174 7.51 13.64 16.95
C ARG A 174 6.52 14.79 16.80
#